data_c6d55dbd0fb9ded737b7774b036610ec
#
_entry.id   c6d55dbd0fb9ded737b7774b036610ec
#
_cell.length_a   1.000
_cell.length_b   1.000
_cell.length_c   1.000
_cell.angle_alpha   90.00
_cell.angle_beta   90.00
_cell.angle_gamma   90.00
#
_symmetry.space_group_name_H-M   'P 1'
#
loop_
_entity.id
_entity.type
_entity.pdbx_description
1 polymer ?
#
loop_
_entity_poly.entity_id
_entity_poly.type
_entity_poly.pdbx_seq_one_letter_code
_entity_poly.pdbx_strand_id
1 'polypeptide(L)'
;LLQQISAKDLRDVSSEVLIDHMMNSHLCANADYFRRFVRNPRVSNEMITPYKGFFEKAVPEQDREAYLADPMKLVAWVAGNIRVDKDCNLGGSPITPEGVWKARTADAHSRDIFFVSMARSMGIPARIDEVTGKVQLIGDEGAIDVNFEAMEQASALTGKFIARYTPIKSLADPKYYSHFSISRLTPAGTLKLLNYDEGDIDMGGGATWANLLKNGTALDAGNYVMVTGTRLANGGVLSQLTFFTIKPGETTTVDLVMRESKDDIQVIGNFNSESTYKPMDSDELKSILATTGRGYYIVAVLGAGQEPTNHALRDIAALGKDFDEWGRGIVLLFPNEEQYKIGRAHV
;
A
#
# COMPACT_ATOMS: atom_id res chain seq x y z
N LEU A 1 2.04 -10.75 18.94
CA LEU A 1 0.92 -10.21 18.19
C LEU A 1 1.05 -8.69 18.03
N LEU A 2 1.09 -7.90 19.13
CA LEU A 2 1.11 -6.44 19.09
C LEU A 2 2.24 -5.81 18.27
N GLN A 3 3.36 -6.51 18.09
CA GLN A 3 4.48 -6.06 17.25
C GLN A 3 4.29 -6.34 15.75
N GLN A 4 3.21 -7.04 15.39
CA GLN A 4 2.96 -7.50 14.01
C GLN A 4 1.69 -6.89 13.42
N ILE A 5 0.88 -6.29 14.27
CA ILE A 5 -0.35 -5.60 13.86
C ILE A 5 0.03 -4.16 13.50
N SER A 6 -0.58 -3.65 12.46
CA SER A 6 -0.40 -2.26 12.04
C SER A 6 -0.87 -1.27 13.12
N ALA A 7 -0.27 -0.08 13.14
CA ALA A 7 -0.71 0.99 14.04
C ALA A 7 -2.18 1.35 13.81
N LYS A 8 -2.65 1.24 12.58
CA LYS A 8 -4.06 1.42 12.20
C LYS A 8 -4.93 0.34 12.84
N ASP A 9 -4.57 -0.94 12.67
CA ASP A 9 -5.36 -2.05 13.21
C ASP A 9 -5.36 -2.06 14.75
N LEU A 10 -4.24 -1.68 15.39
CA LEU A 10 -4.19 -1.51 16.85
C LEU A 10 -5.18 -0.47 17.37
N ARG A 11 -5.46 0.56 16.58
CA ARG A 11 -6.41 1.62 16.94
C ARG A 11 -7.86 1.22 16.63
N ASP A 12 -8.08 0.54 15.51
CA ASP A 12 -9.40 0.33 14.96
C ASP A 12 -10.04 -1.02 15.39
N VAL A 13 -9.22 -2.00 15.83
CA VAL A 13 -9.68 -3.34 16.23
C VAL A 13 -9.92 -3.42 17.73
N SER A 14 -11.03 -4.02 18.14
CA SER A 14 -11.35 -4.20 19.55
C SER A 14 -10.39 -5.17 20.25
N SER A 15 -10.19 -4.99 21.56
CA SER A 15 -9.37 -5.90 22.37
C SER A 15 -9.86 -7.34 22.34
N GLU A 16 -11.18 -7.56 22.23
CA GLU A 16 -11.80 -8.90 22.14
C GLU A 16 -11.30 -9.65 20.90
N VAL A 17 -11.26 -8.99 19.74
CA VAL A 17 -10.74 -9.56 18.50
C VAL A 17 -9.25 -9.89 18.64
N LEU A 18 -8.44 -9.00 19.24
CA LEU A 18 -7.02 -9.27 19.47
C LEU A 18 -6.78 -10.44 20.42
N ILE A 19 -7.62 -10.59 21.45
CA ILE A 19 -7.56 -11.71 22.39
C ILE A 19 -7.90 -13.01 21.65
N ASP A 20 -8.93 -13.04 20.80
CA ASP A 20 -9.27 -14.20 19.99
C ASP A 20 -8.07 -14.69 19.16
N HIS A 21 -7.43 -13.78 18.42
CA HIS A 21 -6.27 -14.11 17.60
C HIS A 21 -5.03 -14.49 18.39
N MET A 22 -4.92 -14.05 19.64
CA MET A 22 -3.83 -14.43 20.51
C MET A 22 -4.05 -15.81 21.13
N MET A 23 -5.26 -16.10 21.59
CA MET A 23 -5.59 -17.31 22.34
C MET A 23 -5.86 -18.53 21.44
N ASN A 24 -6.42 -18.31 20.26
CA ASN A 24 -6.86 -19.37 19.34
C ASN A 24 -5.89 -19.53 18.14
N SER A 25 -4.62 -19.20 18.29
CA SER A 25 -3.61 -19.44 17.27
C SER A 25 -2.85 -20.74 17.50
N HIS A 26 -3.04 -21.71 16.62
CA HIS A 26 -2.30 -22.98 16.66
C HIS A 26 -0.87 -22.77 16.14
N LEU A 27 0.11 -23.38 16.84
CA LEU A 27 1.51 -23.29 16.46
C LEU A 27 1.79 -24.06 15.18
N CYS A 28 2.66 -23.53 14.34
CA CYS A 28 3.30 -24.26 13.26
C CYS A 28 4.82 -24.41 13.54
N ALA A 29 5.48 -25.31 12.81
CA ALA A 29 6.86 -25.66 13.06
C ALA A 29 7.84 -24.47 12.94
N ASN A 30 7.57 -23.56 12.00
CA ASN A 30 8.42 -22.40 11.76
C ASN A 30 7.91 -21.17 12.52
N ALA A 31 8.71 -20.65 13.44
CA ALA A 31 8.33 -19.52 14.29
C ALA A 31 8.11 -18.20 13.52
N ASP A 32 8.80 -18.01 12.39
CA ASP A 32 8.59 -16.81 11.54
C ASP A 32 7.29 -16.94 10.75
N TYR A 33 7.03 -18.10 10.17
CA TYR A 33 5.76 -18.38 9.49
C TYR A 33 4.58 -18.29 10.45
N PHE A 34 4.75 -18.81 11.68
CA PHE A 34 3.75 -18.66 12.73
C PHE A 34 3.40 -17.20 12.97
N ARG A 35 4.40 -16.35 13.15
CA ARG A 35 4.18 -14.93 13.42
C ARG A 35 3.48 -14.24 12.25
N ARG A 36 3.97 -14.43 11.03
CA ARG A 36 3.55 -13.66 9.84
C ARG A 36 2.30 -14.23 9.18
N PHE A 37 2.19 -15.54 9.08
CA PHE A 37 1.23 -16.23 8.21
C PHE A 37 0.23 -17.11 8.94
N VAL A 38 0.30 -17.19 10.27
CA VAL A 38 -0.68 -17.87 11.11
C VAL A 38 -1.28 -16.92 12.12
N ARG A 39 -0.44 -16.26 12.95
CA ARG A 39 -0.89 -15.46 14.08
C ARG A 39 -1.41 -14.08 13.67
N ASN A 40 -0.92 -13.50 12.59
CA ASN A 40 -1.38 -12.21 12.10
C ASN A 40 -2.87 -12.28 11.73
N PRO A 41 -3.73 -11.43 12.33
CA PRO A 41 -5.17 -11.45 12.03
C PRO A 41 -5.50 -10.91 10.65
N ARG A 42 -4.76 -9.91 10.14
CA ARG A 42 -4.98 -9.26 8.85
C ARG A 42 -4.61 -10.18 7.70
N VAL A 43 -5.51 -10.36 6.77
CA VAL A 43 -5.28 -11.12 5.53
C VAL A 43 -5.09 -10.17 4.35
N SER A 44 -5.97 -9.17 4.18
CA SER A 44 -5.94 -8.18 3.12
C SER A 44 -6.55 -6.85 3.61
N ASN A 45 -7.66 -6.43 3.05
CA ASN A 45 -8.33 -5.16 3.38
C ASN A 45 -9.70 -5.35 4.07
N GLU A 46 -9.93 -6.51 4.66
CA GLU A 46 -11.16 -6.85 5.36
C GLU A 46 -11.29 -6.15 6.72
N MET A 47 -12.51 -6.12 7.25
CA MET A 47 -12.74 -5.87 8.67
C MET A 47 -12.25 -7.09 9.46
N ILE A 48 -11.29 -6.90 10.37
CA ILE A 48 -10.77 -7.99 11.20
C ILE A 48 -11.84 -8.39 12.22
N THR A 49 -12.20 -9.69 12.23
CA THR A 49 -13.18 -10.30 13.12
C THR A 49 -12.54 -11.40 13.97
N PRO A 50 -13.17 -11.88 15.06
CA PRO A 50 -12.63 -12.97 15.89
C PRO A 50 -12.83 -14.34 15.22
N TYR A 51 -12.34 -14.49 14.01
CA TYR A 51 -12.60 -15.66 13.16
C TYR A 51 -11.92 -16.93 13.64
N LYS A 52 -10.84 -16.85 14.43
CA LYS A 52 -10.11 -18.05 14.86
C LYS A 52 -10.92 -18.89 15.83
N GLY A 53 -11.46 -18.27 16.87
CA GLY A 53 -12.35 -18.95 17.81
C GLY A 53 -13.67 -19.40 17.18
N PHE A 54 -14.09 -18.71 16.12
CA PHE A 54 -15.23 -19.16 15.33
C PHE A 54 -14.93 -20.47 14.60
N PHE A 55 -13.83 -20.55 13.84
CA PHE A 55 -13.48 -21.76 13.07
C PHE A 55 -13.06 -22.92 13.97
N GLU A 56 -12.47 -22.65 15.15
CA GLU A 56 -12.20 -23.67 16.16
C GLU A 56 -13.47 -24.46 16.54
N LYS A 57 -14.60 -23.79 16.61
CA LYS A 57 -15.91 -24.38 16.97
C LYS A 57 -16.69 -24.88 15.76
N ALA A 58 -16.54 -24.20 14.61
CA ALA A 58 -17.36 -24.49 13.43
C ALA A 58 -16.83 -25.65 12.59
N VAL A 59 -15.52 -25.93 12.65
CA VAL A 59 -14.88 -27.00 11.88
C VAL A 59 -14.63 -28.20 12.80
N PRO A 60 -15.15 -29.39 12.47
CA PRO A 60 -14.90 -30.63 13.24
C PRO A 60 -13.40 -30.90 13.40
N GLU A 61 -12.99 -31.41 14.56
CA GLU A 61 -11.58 -31.68 14.86
C GLU A 61 -10.95 -32.63 13.83
N GLN A 62 -11.64 -33.67 13.44
CA GLN A 62 -11.19 -34.62 12.41
C GLN A 62 -10.90 -33.94 11.07
N ASP A 63 -11.71 -32.93 10.68
CA ASP A 63 -11.49 -32.18 9.45
C ASP A 63 -10.28 -31.24 9.58
N ARG A 64 -10.11 -30.59 10.76
CA ARG A 64 -8.95 -29.75 11.05
C ARG A 64 -7.63 -30.53 10.98
N GLU A 65 -7.60 -31.73 11.58
CA GLU A 65 -6.44 -32.64 11.49
C GLU A 65 -6.17 -33.05 10.04
N ALA A 66 -7.22 -33.37 9.27
CA ALA A 66 -7.09 -33.74 7.86
C ALA A 66 -6.56 -32.61 6.98
N TYR A 67 -6.98 -31.35 7.25
CA TYR A 67 -6.50 -30.17 6.52
C TYR A 67 -5.07 -29.78 6.95
N LEU A 68 -4.72 -29.96 8.22
CA LEU A 68 -3.37 -29.73 8.70
C LEU A 68 -2.36 -30.73 8.09
N ALA A 69 -2.78 -32.00 7.96
CA ALA A 69 -1.95 -33.04 7.34
C ALA A 69 -1.81 -32.84 5.82
N ASP A 70 -2.85 -32.33 5.17
CA ASP A 70 -2.88 -32.08 3.73
C ASP A 70 -3.70 -30.80 3.44
N PRO A 71 -3.07 -29.63 3.35
CA PRO A 71 -3.75 -28.36 3.08
C PRO A 71 -4.53 -28.33 1.76
N MET A 72 -4.21 -29.20 0.79
CA MET A 72 -4.95 -29.27 -0.46
C MET A 72 -6.38 -29.80 -0.27
N LYS A 73 -6.65 -30.53 0.81
CA LYS A 73 -8.03 -30.92 1.18
C LYS A 73 -8.87 -29.70 1.57
N LEU A 74 -8.26 -28.72 2.23
CA LEU A 74 -8.93 -27.46 2.51
C LEU A 74 -9.20 -26.66 1.21
N VAL A 75 -8.25 -26.62 0.28
CA VAL A 75 -8.45 -26.01 -1.04
C VAL A 75 -9.64 -26.68 -1.75
N ALA A 76 -9.66 -28.00 -1.81
CA ALA A 76 -10.75 -28.77 -2.43
C ALA A 76 -12.10 -28.51 -1.74
N TRP A 77 -12.09 -28.47 -0.40
CA TRP A 77 -13.29 -28.17 0.35
C TRP A 77 -13.85 -26.77 0.04
N VAL A 78 -12.98 -25.74 0.00
CA VAL A 78 -13.41 -24.37 -0.33
C VAL A 78 -13.91 -24.29 -1.76
N ALA A 79 -13.20 -24.90 -2.73
CA ALA A 79 -13.62 -24.95 -4.13
C ALA A 79 -15.02 -25.60 -4.30
N GLY A 80 -15.30 -26.66 -3.54
CA GLY A 80 -16.56 -27.39 -3.64
C GLY A 80 -17.72 -26.82 -2.82
N ASN A 81 -17.44 -26.01 -1.79
CA ASN A 81 -18.48 -25.56 -0.84
C ASN A 81 -18.75 -24.04 -0.86
N ILE A 82 -17.88 -23.25 -1.49
CA ILE A 82 -18.05 -21.80 -1.60
C ILE A 82 -18.32 -21.43 -3.05
N ARG A 83 -19.56 -21.06 -3.34
CA ARG A 83 -19.94 -20.56 -4.66
C ARG A 83 -19.38 -19.16 -4.88
N VAL A 84 -18.62 -18.97 -5.96
CA VAL A 84 -18.18 -17.65 -6.34
C VAL A 84 -19.23 -16.96 -7.20
N ASP A 85 -19.66 -15.78 -6.73
CA ASP A 85 -20.67 -14.96 -7.39
C ASP A 85 -20.23 -13.50 -7.34
N LYS A 86 -19.86 -12.94 -8.48
CA LYS A 86 -19.36 -11.56 -8.61
C LYS A 86 -20.39 -10.50 -8.24
N ASP A 87 -21.68 -10.85 -8.31
CA ASP A 87 -22.77 -9.91 -8.09
C ASP A 87 -23.30 -9.96 -6.64
N CYS A 88 -22.80 -10.89 -5.79
CA CYS A 88 -23.23 -10.99 -4.41
C CYS A 88 -22.68 -9.88 -3.49
N ASN A 89 -21.70 -9.13 -3.93
CA ASN A 89 -21.02 -8.08 -3.15
C ASN A 89 -20.93 -6.77 -3.93
N LEU A 90 -22.05 -6.11 -4.16
CA LEU A 90 -22.15 -4.85 -4.91
C LEU A 90 -21.39 -3.68 -4.26
N GLY A 91 -21.22 -3.71 -2.94
CA GLY A 91 -20.51 -2.67 -2.19
C GLY A 91 -18.99 -2.78 -2.24
N GLY A 92 -18.45 -3.91 -2.71
CA GLY A 92 -17.00 -4.13 -2.85
C GLY A 92 -16.23 -4.27 -1.53
N SER A 93 -16.90 -4.17 -0.37
CA SER A 93 -16.26 -4.43 0.92
C SER A 93 -16.18 -5.93 1.16
N PRO A 94 -15.01 -6.46 1.62
CA PRO A 94 -14.89 -7.89 1.85
C PRO A 94 -15.92 -8.44 2.82
N ILE A 95 -16.54 -9.56 2.46
CA ILE A 95 -17.43 -10.30 3.34
C ILE A 95 -16.58 -10.95 4.44
N THR A 96 -17.03 -10.87 5.69
CA THR A 96 -16.29 -11.48 6.81
C THR A 96 -16.14 -12.99 6.66
N PRO A 97 -15.08 -13.62 7.20
CA PRO A 97 -14.90 -15.07 7.10
C PRO A 97 -16.07 -15.88 7.62
N GLU A 98 -16.68 -15.47 8.73
CA GLU A 98 -17.88 -16.09 9.27
C GLU A 98 -19.10 -15.89 8.37
N GLY A 99 -19.18 -14.73 7.70
CA GLY A 99 -20.23 -14.45 6.72
C GLY A 99 -20.16 -15.39 5.53
N VAL A 100 -18.97 -15.59 4.97
CA VAL A 100 -18.74 -16.53 3.86
C VAL A 100 -19.06 -17.96 4.29
N TRP A 101 -18.61 -18.37 5.49
CA TRP A 101 -18.92 -19.69 6.03
C TRP A 101 -20.43 -19.95 6.10
N LYS A 102 -21.20 -18.99 6.58
CA LYS A 102 -22.66 -19.11 6.74
C LYS A 102 -23.39 -19.05 5.40
N ALA A 103 -22.99 -18.13 4.52
CA ALA A 103 -23.66 -17.90 3.24
C ALA A 103 -23.31 -18.95 2.18
N ARG A 104 -22.12 -19.58 2.28
CA ARG A 104 -21.58 -20.49 1.24
C ARG A 104 -21.49 -19.83 -0.14
N THR A 105 -21.47 -18.51 -0.17
CA THR A 105 -21.37 -17.69 -1.39
C THR A 105 -20.54 -16.46 -1.07
N ALA A 106 -19.64 -16.09 -1.98
CA ALA A 106 -18.77 -14.93 -1.86
C ALA A 106 -18.33 -14.44 -3.24
N ASP A 107 -17.91 -13.20 -3.34
CA ASP A 107 -17.05 -12.77 -4.44
C ASP A 107 -15.67 -13.42 -4.33
N ALA A 108 -14.88 -13.39 -5.39
CA ALA A 108 -13.59 -14.08 -5.43
C ALA A 108 -12.63 -13.58 -4.34
N HIS A 109 -12.57 -12.28 -4.08
CA HIS A 109 -11.68 -11.71 -3.08
C HIS A 109 -12.09 -12.10 -1.66
N SER A 110 -13.39 -12.06 -1.35
CA SER A 110 -13.92 -12.53 -0.06
C SER A 110 -13.70 -14.02 0.16
N ARG A 111 -13.78 -14.87 -0.90
CA ARG A 111 -13.44 -16.30 -0.83
C ARG A 111 -11.95 -16.47 -0.49
N ASP A 112 -11.08 -15.69 -1.10
CA ASP A 112 -9.63 -15.76 -0.88
C ASP A 112 -9.27 -15.39 0.56
N ILE A 113 -9.85 -14.31 1.10
CA ILE A 113 -9.73 -13.93 2.52
C ILE A 113 -10.27 -15.04 3.44
N PHE A 114 -11.42 -15.59 3.12
CA PHE A 114 -12.03 -16.70 3.86
C PHE A 114 -11.11 -17.92 3.94
N PHE A 115 -10.55 -18.34 2.80
CA PHE A 115 -9.62 -19.48 2.75
C PHE A 115 -8.41 -19.25 3.66
N VAL A 116 -7.75 -18.08 3.53
CA VAL A 116 -6.57 -17.75 4.34
C VAL A 116 -6.92 -17.67 5.82
N SER A 117 -8.06 -17.08 6.18
CA SER A 117 -8.53 -17.00 7.56
C SER A 117 -8.79 -18.39 8.16
N MET A 118 -9.44 -19.26 7.40
CA MET A 118 -9.71 -20.64 7.80
C MET A 118 -8.42 -21.46 7.95
N ALA A 119 -7.47 -21.35 7.00
CA ALA A 119 -6.16 -21.99 7.06
C ALA A 119 -5.38 -21.54 8.31
N ARG A 120 -5.28 -20.23 8.55
CA ARG A 120 -4.60 -19.66 9.72
C ARG A 120 -5.21 -20.10 11.05
N SER A 121 -6.53 -20.30 11.09
CA SER A 121 -7.23 -20.78 12.30
C SER A 121 -6.82 -22.20 12.68
N MET A 122 -6.35 -23.00 11.72
CA MET A 122 -5.88 -24.39 11.93
C MET A 122 -4.37 -24.49 12.07
N GLY A 123 -3.64 -23.36 12.08
CA GLY A 123 -2.16 -23.38 12.15
C GLY A 123 -1.49 -23.59 10.79
N ILE A 124 -2.23 -23.56 9.69
CA ILE A 124 -1.69 -23.67 8.32
C ILE A 124 -1.22 -22.28 7.87
N PRO A 125 0.10 -22.09 7.60
CA PRO A 125 0.60 -20.80 7.13
C PRO A 125 0.07 -20.47 5.73
N ALA A 126 -0.66 -19.36 5.61
CA ALA A 126 -1.27 -18.93 4.36
C ALA A 126 -1.32 -17.39 4.26
N ARG A 127 -1.33 -16.88 3.04
CA ARG A 127 -1.48 -15.45 2.75
C ARG A 127 -2.19 -15.19 1.42
N ILE A 128 -2.67 -13.98 1.26
CA ILE A 128 -2.80 -13.37 -0.06
C ILE A 128 -1.50 -12.61 -0.29
N ASP A 129 -0.78 -12.94 -1.35
CA ASP A 129 0.45 -12.25 -1.69
C ASP A 129 0.15 -10.80 -2.07
N GLU A 130 0.73 -9.85 -1.36
CA GLU A 130 0.43 -8.42 -1.51
C GLU A 130 0.74 -7.90 -2.93
N VAL A 131 1.80 -8.42 -3.54
CA VAL A 131 2.26 -8.00 -4.87
C VAL A 131 1.38 -8.53 -5.99
N THR A 132 1.12 -9.84 -5.97
CA THR A 132 0.41 -10.52 -7.07
C THR A 132 -1.10 -10.68 -6.81
N GLY A 133 -1.51 -10.56 -5.55
CA GLY A 133 -2.89 -10.84 -5.09
C GLY A 133 -3.27 -12.30 -5.19
N LYS A 134 -2.30 -13.22 -5.28
CA LYS A 134 -2.54 -14.65 -5.31
C LYS A 134 -2.66 -15.21 -3.90
N VAL A 135 -3.53 -16.17 -3.73
CA VAL A 135 -3.59 -16.97 -2.51
C VAL A 135 -2.42 -17.94 -2.49
N GLN A 136 -1.73 -18.01 -1.37
CA GLN A 136 -0.56 -18.87 -1.18
C GLN A 136 -0.60 -19.63 0.12
N LEU A 137 -0.22 -20.88 0.08
CA LEU A 137 0.22 -21.68 1.22
C LEU A 137 1.73 -21.54 1.37
N ILE A 138 2.22 -21.44 2.62
CA ILE A 138 3.63 -21.24 2.91
C ILE A 138 4.19 -22.52 3.53
N GLY A 139 5.08 -23.17 2.82
CA GLY A 139 5.80 -24.37 3.25
C GLY A 139 7.31 -24.17 3.32
N ASP A 140 8.03 -25.20 3.74
CA ASP A 140 9.49 -25.17 3.89
C ASP A 140 10.24 -24.92 2.57
N GLU A 141 9.66 -25.32 1.46
CA GLU A 141 10.20 -25.09 0.11
C GLU A 141 9.77 -23.74 -0.49
N GLY A 142 9.03 -22.93 0.25
CA GLY A 142 8.55 -21.61 -0.18
C GLY A 142 7.05 -21.50 -0.31
N ALA A 143 6.60 -20.49 -1.06
CA ALA A 143 5.20 -20.21 -1.29
C ALA A 143 4.65 -21.06 -2.46
N ILE A 144 3.50 -21.67 -2.25
CA ILE A 144 2.76 -22.47 -3.23
C ILE A 144 1.48 -21.73 -3.59
N ASP A 145 1.30 -21.38 -4.87
CA ASP A 145 0.08 -20.73 -5.33
C ASP A 145 -1.12 -21.69 -5.27
N VAL A 146 -2.23 -21.21 -4.74
CA VAL A 146 -3.50 -21.94 -4.66
C VAL A 146 -4.37 -21.57 -5.85
N ASN A 147 -4.80 -22.58 -6.61
CA ASN A 147 -5.78 -22.42 -7.67
C ASN A 147 -7.04 -23.23 -7.33
N PHE A 148 -8.12 -22.54 -6.99
CA PHE A 148 -9.39 -23.18 -6.64
C PHE A 148 -10.12 -23.80 -7.83
N GLU A 149 -9.82 -23.36 -9.06
CA GLU A 149 -10.50 -23.86 -10.27
C GLU A 149 -9.86 -25.13 -10.80
N ALA A 150 -8.52 -25.21 -10.76
CA ALA A 150 -7.77 -26.37 -11.27
C ALA A 150 -7.47 -27.41 -10.20
N MET A 151 -7.62 -27.10 -8.92
CA MET A 151 -7.20 -27.93 -7.76
C MET A 151 -5.75 -28.45 -7.88
N GLU A 152 -4.92 -27.74 -8.63
CA GLU A 152 -3.51 -28.06 -8.87
C GLU A 152 -2.61 -27.13 -8.08
N GLN A 153 -1.51 -27.70 -7.55
CA GLN A 153 -0.40 -26.90 -7.04
C GLN A 153 0.39 -26.38 -8.24
N ALA A 154 0.36 -25.08 -8.48
CA ALA A 154 1.24 -24.46 -9.45
C ALA A 154 2.41 -23.80 -8.70
N SER A 155 3.59 -24.37 -8.85
CA SER A 155 4.82 -23.64 -8.52
C SER A 155 4.88 -22.42 -9.43
N ALA A 156 4.88 -21.21 -8.84
CA ALA A 156 4.99 -20.00 -9.63
C ALA A 156 6.37 -19.98 -10.31
N LEU A 157 6.39 -20.09 -11.62
CA LEU A 157 7.60 -19.88 -12.39
C LEU A 157 7.95 -18.40 -12.30
N THR A 158 9.00 -18.06 -11.57
CA THR A 158 9.43 -16.68 -11.34
C THR A 158 10.74 -16.38 -12.06
N GLY A 159 10.96 -15.10 -12.37
CA GLY A 159 12.24 -14.55 -12.79
C GLY A 159 12.61 -13.33 -11.94
N LYS A 160 13.84 -12.87 -12.04
CA LYS A 160 14.30 -11.67 -11.34
C LYS A 160 14.08 -10.44 -12.20
N PHE A 161 13.44 -9.42 -11.65
CA PHE A 161 13.23 -8.13 -12.30
C PHE A 161 14.08 -7.05 -11.63
N ILE A 162 14.81 -6.28 -12.43
CA ILE A 162 15.62 -5.14 -11.99
C ILE A 162 15.19 -3.91 -12.80
N ALA A 163 14.86 -2.81 -12.14
CA ALA A 163 14.70 -1.53 -12.80
C ALA A 163 15.97 -0.66 -12.57
N ARG A 164 16.61 -0.22 -13.65
CA ARG A 164 17.73 0.74 -13.58
C ARG A 164 17.17 2.15 -13.59
N TYR A 165 17.61 2.98 -12.67
CA TYR A 165 17.27 4.39 -12.64
C TYR A 165 18.50 5.25 -12.50
N THR A 166 18.59 6.30 -13.31
CA THR A 166 19.57 7.36 -13.13
C THR A 166 18.89 8.55 -12.48
N PRO A 167 19.27 8.91 -11.25
CA PRO A 167 18.65 10.02 -10.54
C PRO A 167 18.69 11.33 -11.34
N ILE A 168 17.58 12.02 -11.38
CA ILE A 168 17.45 13.37 -11.92
C ILE A 168 17.48 14.39 -10.76
N LYS A 169 17.78 15.66 -11.06
CA LYS A 169 17.95 16.71 -10.04
C LYS A 169 16.71 16.86 -9.13
N SER A 170 15.54 16.74 -9.72
CA SER A 170 14.25 16.89 -9.01
C SER A 170 13.75 15.63 -8.31
N LEU A 171 14.36 14.46 -8.58
CA LEU A 171 13.88 13.19 -8.07
C LEU A 171 15.04 12.20 -7.90
N ALA A 172 15.47 12.00 -6.67
CA ALA A 172 16.59 11.09 -6.35
C ALA A 172 16.14 9.63 -6.30
N ASP A 173 14.95 9.35 -5.75
CA ASP A 173 14.41 7.99 -5.55
C ASP A 173 12.91 7.96 -5.85
N PRO A 174 12.50 7.47 -7.04
CA PRO A 174 11.09 7.39 -7.42
C PRO A 174 10.30 6.46 -6.49
N LYS A 175 9.07 6.86 -6.17
CA LYS A 175 8.14 6.05 -5.37
C LYS A 175 7.10 5.37 -6.24
N TYR A 176 6.75 4.14 -5.88
CA TYR A 176 5.67 3.38 -6.50
C TYR A 176 4.34 4.14 -6.33
N TYR A 177 3.42 4.00 -7.23
CA TYR A 177 2.17 4.76 -7.39
C TYR A 177 2.34 6.25 -7.67
N SER A 178 3.28 6.94 -7.04
CA SER A 178 3.48 8.38 -7.23
C SER A 178 4.20 8.72 -8.52
N HIS A 179 5.22 7.94 -8.86
CA HIS A 179 6.13 8.20 -9.99
C HIS A 179 6.11 7.08 -11.02
N PHE A 180 5.87 5.84 -10.59
CA PHE A 180 5.77 4.69 -11.48
C PHE A 180 4.82 3.64 -10.93
N SER A 181 4.36 2.76 -11.81
CA SER A 181 3.59 1.58 -11.49
C SER A 181 3.95 0.43 -12.43
N ILE A 182 3.72 -0.81 -12.00
CA ILE A 182 3.93 -2.01 -12.79
C ILE A 182 2.63 -2.80 -12.83
N SER A 183 2.20 -3.18 -14.02
CA SER A 183 1.02 -4.02 -14.20
C SER A 183 1.38 -5.27 -14.99
N ARG A 184 0.82 -6.40 -14.59
CA ARG A 184 0.86 -7.64 -15.36
C ARG A 184 -0.20 -7.62 -16.45
N LEU A 185 0.17 -7.98 -17.66
CA LEU A 185 -0.77 -8.21 -18.76
C LEU A 185 -1.29 -9.65 -18.65
N THR A 186 -2.59 -9.79 -18.43
CA THR A 186 -3.22 -11.11 -18.35
C THR A 186 -3.46 -11.71 -19.72
N PRO A 187 -3.63 -13.05 -19.85
CA PRO A 187 -3.99 -13.66 -21.12
C PRO A 187 -5.29 -13.12 -21.73
N ALA A 188 -6.19 -12.60 -20.91
CA ALA A 188 -7.43 -11.95 -21.35
C ALA A 188 -7.22 -10.52 -21.89
N GLY A 189 -5.97 -10.03 -21.92
CA GLY A 189 -5.65 -8.67 -22.41
C GLY A 189 -5.93 -7.56 -21.39
N THR A 190 -6.21 -7.89 -20.14
CA THR A 190 -6.42 -6.91 -19.07
C THR A 190 -5.13 -6.65 -18.30
N LEU A 191 -5.02 -5.48 -17.68
CA LEU A 191 -3.91 -5.11 -16.83
C LEU A 191 -4.27 -5.37 -15.36
N LYS A 192 -3.42 -6.10 -14.65
CA LYS A 192 -3.48 -6.27 -13.20
C LYS A 192 -2.32 -5.51 -12.57
N LEU A 193 -2.65 -4.43 -11.85
CA LEU A 193 -1.66 -3.64 -11.13
C LEU A 193 -1.02 -4.49 -10.02
N LEU A 194 0.30 -4.46 -9.92
CA LEU A 194 1.02 -5.03 -8.78
C LEU A 194 0.92 -4.07 -7.60
N ASN A 195 0.87 -4.61 -6.39
CA ASN A 195 0.79 -3.83 -5.17
C ASN A 195 2.15 -3.84 -4.45
N TYR A 196 2.72 -2.66 -4.23
CA TYR A 196 3.96 -2.46 -3.51
C TYR A 196 3.79 -1.34 -2.49
N ASP A 197 2.87 -1.53 -1.54
CA ASP A 197 2.70 -0.61 -0.42
C ASP A 197 3.86 -0.76 0.57
N GLU A 198 4.42 0.36 1.01
CA GLU A 198 5.19 0.40 2.25
C GLU A 198 4.17 0.34 3.39
N GLY A 199 3.89 -0.84 3.93
CA GLY A 199 2.92 -1.00 5.01
C GLY A 199 3.01 0.11 6.07
N ASP A 200 1.87 0.63 6.45
CA ASP A 200 1.55 1.35 7.68
C ASP A 200 1.89 2.84 7.86
N ILE A 201 2.80 3.47 7.15
CA ILE A 201 3.29 4.78 7.65
C ILE A 201 3.17 5.94 6.65
N ASP A 202 3.06 5.71 5.36
CA ASP A 202 3.01 6.81 4.40
C ASP A 202 1.69 6.85 3.64
N MET A 203 0.86 7.79 4.02
CA MET A 203 -0.39 8.08 3.30
C MET A 203 -0.07 8.66 1.92
N GLY A 204 0.20 7.78 0.95
CA GLY A 204 0.30 8.13 -0.47
C GLY A 204 1.64 7.89 -1.15
N GLY A 205 2.56 7.16 -0.56
CA GLY A 205 3.79 6.78 -1.22
C GLY A 205 4.06 5.28 -1.11
N GLY A 206 3.95 4.53 -2.20
CA GLY A 206 4.42 3.15 -2.24
C GLY A 206 5.94 3.04 -2.01
N ALA A 207 6.45 1.81 -1.99
CA ALA A 207 7.86 1.52 -1.81
C ALA A 207 8.75 2.30 -2.79
N THR A 208 9.94 2.72 -2.35
CA THR A 208 10.87 3.44 -3.21
C THR A 208 11.55 2.50 -4.20
N TRP A 209 11.98 3.06 -5.35
CA TRP A 209 12.76 2.29 -6.33
C TRP A 209 14.01 1.67 -5.71
N ALA A 210 14.73 2.39 -4.85
CA ALA A 210 15.97 1.92 -4.23
C ALA A 210 15.71 0.68 -3.36
N ASN A 211 14.61 0.65 -2.62
CA ASN A 211 14.25 -0.47 -1.76
C ASN A 211 13.69 -1.66 -2.55
N LEU A 212 12.90 -1.39 -3.58
CA LEU A 212 12.12 -2.41 -4.27
C LEU A 212 12.81 -3.02 -5.47
N LEU A 213 13.36 -2.20 -6.37
CA LEU A 213 13.74 -2.62 -7.71
C LEU A 213 15.23 -2.51 -8.03
N LYS A 214 15.99 -1.73 -7.26
CA LYS A 214 17.42 -1.50 -7.52
C LYS A 214 18.23 -2.80 -7.46
N ASN A 215 17.97 -3.64 -6.47
CA ASN A 215 18.66 -4.91 -6.26
C ASN A 215 17.90 -6.10 -6.90
N GLY A 216 16.75 -5.82 -7.45
CA GLY A 216 15.86 -6.77 -8.09
C GLY A 216 14.89 -7.44 -7.13
N THR A 217 13.71 -7.72 -7.66
CA THR A 217 12.60 -8.43 -7.00
C THR A 217 12.19 -9.63 -7.84
N ALA A 218 11.60 -10.64 -7.22
CA ALA A 218 11.02 -11.77 -7.94
C ALA A 218 9.66 -11.36 -8.51
N LEU A 219 9.44 -11.67 -9.79
CA LEU A 219 8.14 -11.54 -10.44
C LEU A 219 7.77 -12.86 -11.12
N ASP A 220 6.49 -13.16 -11.18
CA ASP A 220 5.98 -14.29 -11.97
C ASP A 220 6.38 -14.15 -13.44
N ALA A 221 6.63 -15.28 -14.09
CA ALA A 221 6.82 -15.29 -15.53
C ALA A 221 5.58 -14.74 -16.25
N GLY A 222 5.78 -13.87 -17.24
CA GLY A 222 4.69 -13.24 -17.97
C GLY A 222 5.06 -11.89 -18.57
N ASN A 223 4.06 -11.25 -19.18
CA ASN A 223 4.20 -9.95 -19.81
C ASN A 223 3.75 -8.85 -18.86
N TYR A 224 4.48 -7.73 -18.87
CA TYR A 224 4.27 -6.62 -17.98
C TYR A 224 4.37 -5.28 -18.72
N VAL A 225 3.79 -4.27 -18.13
CA VAL A 225 4.00 -2.87 -18.50
C VAL A 225 4.39 -2.07 -17.26
N MET A 226 5.47 -1.32 -17.36
CA MET A 226 5.84 -0.27 -16.40
C MET A 226 5.40 1.06 -16.97
N VAL A 227 4.68 1.84 -16.17
CA VAL A 227 4.27 3.20 -16.49
C VAL A 227 5.01 4.15 -15.57
N THR A 228 5.71 5.13 -16.13
CA THR A 228 6.30 6.23 -15.35
C THR A 228 5.55 7.52 -15.65
N GLY A 229 5.51 8.45 -14.69
CA GLY A 229 4.78 9.71 -14.84
C GLY A 229 5.45 10.85 -14.08
N THR A 230 5.70 11.96 -14.79
CA THR A 230 6.14 13.23 -14.20
C THR A 230 5.01 14.25 -14.35
N ARG A 231 4.53 14.76 -13.22
CA ARG A 231 3.50 15.80 -13.22
C ARG A 231 4.12 17.15 -13.55
N LEU A 232 3.51 17.86 -14.49
CA LEU A 232 3.92 19.21 -14.88
C LEU A 232 3.17 20.28 -14.10
N ALA A 233 3.73 21.48 -14.02
CA ALA A 233 3.12 22.62 -13.34
C ALA A 233 1.72 22.99 -13.91
N ASN A 234 1.49 22.76 -15.19
CA ASN A 234 0.19 23.00 -15.85
C ASN A 234 -0.86 21.89 -15.59
N GLY A 235 -0.55 20.89 -14.74
CA GLY A 235 -1.41 19.76 -14.46
C GLY A 235 -1.33 18.59 -15.45
N GLY A 236 -0.60 18.75 -16.55
CA GLY A 236 -0.30 17.65 -17.46
C GLY A 236 0.62 16.60 -16.84
N VAL A 237 0.70 15.42 -17.47
CA VAL A 237 1.62 14.36 -17.05
C VAL A 237 2.43 13.88 -18.25
N LEU A 238 3.76 13.92 -18.12
CA LEU A 238 4.66 13.26 -19.07
C LEU A 238 4.78 11.80 -18.69
N SER A 239 4.11 10.92 -19.42
CA SER A 239 4.18 9.48 -19.15
C SER A 239 5.05 8.73 -20.15
N GLN A 240 5.58 7.59 -19.72
CA GLN A 240 6.23 6.61 -20.57
C GLN A 240 5.72 5.21 -20.21
N LEU A 241 5.44 4.42 -21.23
CA LEU A 241 5.05 3.02 -21.09
C LEU A 241 6.20 2.15 -21.60
N THR A 242 6.65 1.21 -20.77
CA THR A 242 7.71 0.26 -21.13
C THR A 242 7.18 -1.16 -20.95
N PHE A 243 7.02 -1.88 -22.05
CA PHE A 243 6.59 -3.29 -22.03
C PHE A 243 7.81 -4.20 -21.89
N PHE A 244 7.68 -5.25 -21.07
CA PHE A 244 8.74 -6.22 -20.86
C PHE A 244 8.18 -7.60 -20.51
N THR A 245 9.02 -8.63 -20.64
CA THR A 245 8.66 -10.01 -20.35
C THR A 245 9.59 -10.57 -19.28
N ILE A 246 9.02 -11.19 -18.26
CA ILE A 246 9.74 -11.98 -17.27
C ILE A 246 9.73 -13.44 -17.70
N LYS A 247 10.91 -14.03 -17.83
CA LYS A 247 11.07 -15.46 -18.14
C LYS A 247 11.52 -16.22 -16.89
N PRO A 248 11.08 -17.48 -16.75
CA PRO A 248 11.46 -18.31 -15.61
C PRO A 248 12.98 -18.41 -15.43
N GLY A 249 13.46 -18.17 -14.22
CA GLY A 249 14.87 -18.30 -13.85
C GLY A 249 15.82 -17.25 -14.47
N GLU A 250 15.34 -16.35 -15.34
CA GLU A 250 16.15 -15.30 -15.97
C GLU A 250 16.06 -13.98 -15.20
N THR A 251 17.07 -13.13 -15.40
CA THR A 251 17.06 -11.73 -14.92
C THR A 251 16.67 -10.82 -16.07
N THR A 252 15.56 -10.09 -15.89
CA THR A 252 15.10 -9.04 -16.81
C THR A 252 15.47 -7.68 -16.23
N THR A 253 16.17 -6.85 -17.00
CA THR A 253 16.53 -5.48 -16.60
C THR A 253 15.85 -4.48 -17.52
N VAL A 254 15.20 -3.47 -16.94
CA VAL A 254 14.48 -2.42 -17.67
C VAL A 254 14.90 -1.06 -17.14
N ASP A 255 14.97 -0.05 -18.01
CA ASP A 255 15.26 1.31 -17.60
C ASP A 255 13.96 2.00 -17.09
N LEU A 256 13.99 2.48 -15.85
CA LEU A 256 12.96 3.34 -15.29
C LEU A 256 13.32 4.79 -15.68
N VAL A 257 12.62 5.31 -16.68
CA VAL A 257 12.91 6.64 -17.22
C VAL A 257 11.88 7.64 -16.71
N MET A 258 12.34 8.64 -15.97
CA MET A 258 11.52 9.80 -15.60
C MET A 258 11.77 10.92 -16.63
N ARG A 259 10.70 11.29 -17.35
CA ARG A 259 10.78 12.34 -18.36
C ARG A 259 10.78 13.71 -17.69
N GLU A 260 11.74 14.54 -18.02
CA GLU A 260 11.79 15.94 -17.57
C GLU A 260 11.17 16.85 -18.62
N SER A 261 10.42 17.85 -18.16
CA SER A 261 10.02 18.98 -19.02
C SER A 261 11.09 20.06 -18.96
N LYS A 262 11.36 20.66 -20.11
CA LYS A 262 12.13 21.88 -20.20
C LYS A 262 11.27 23.13 -20.11
N ASP A 263 9.96 22.95 -19.93
CA ASP A 263 9.02 24.06 -19.85
C ASP A 263 9.30 24.86 -18.56
N ASP A 264 9.45 26.15 -18.72
CA ASP A 264 9.61 27.08 -17.62
C ASP A 264 8.37 27.03 -16.69
N ILE A 265 8.59 27.44 -15.46
CA ILE A 265 7.50 27.59 -14.46
C ILE A 265 6.45 28.51 -15.06
N GLN A 266 5.24 27.97 -15.27
CA GLN A 266 4.13 28.75 -15.81
C GLN A 266 3.51 29.64 -14.75
N VAL A 267 3.25 30.89 -15.08
CA VAL A 267 2.44 31.79 -14.26
C VAL A 267 0.98 31.34 -14.39
N ILE A 268 0.44 30.76 -13.30
CA ILE A 268 -0.94 30.24 -13.26
C ILE A 268 -1.93 31.24 -12.66
N GLY A 269 -1.45 32.34 -12.10
CA GLY A 269 -2.27 33.39 -11.49
C GLY A 269 -1.43 34.52 -10.91
N ASN A 270 -2.12 35.49 -10.36
CA ASN A 270 -1.53 36.63 -9.67
C ASN A 270 -2.26 36.85 -8.35
N PHE A 271 -1.57 37.39 -7.37
CA PHE A 271 -2.15 37.88 -6.15
C PHE A 271 -1.60 39.27 -5.81
N ASN A 272 -2.32 40.04 -4.98
CA ASN A 272 -1.86 41.36 -4.58
C ASN A 272 -0.86 41.23 -3.44
N SER A 273 0.41 41.50 -3.71
CA SER A 273 1.49 41.47 -2.71
C SER A 273 1.38 42.56 -1.64
N GLU A 274 0.55 43.58 -1.84
CA GLU A 274 0.21 44.60 -0.81
C GLU A 274 -0.88 44.07 0.16
N SER A 275 -1.46 42.92 -0.06
CA SER A 275 -2.37 42.29 0.89
C SER A 275 -1.66 42.13 2.24
N THR A 276 -2.37 42.48 3.31
CA THR A 276 -1.82 42.48 4.65
C THR A 276 -2.20 41.24 5.44
N TYR A 277 -1.33 40.87 6.35
CA TYR A 277 -1.55 39.82 7.33
C TYR A 277 -1.09 40.30 8.71
N LYS A 278 -1.59 39.68 9.76
CA LYS A 278 -1.16 39.91 11.13
C LYS A 278 -0.02 38.95 11.47
N PRO A 279 1.22 39.46 11.69
CA PRO A 279 2.32 38.63 12.18
C PRO A 279 1.99 38.09 13.58
N MET A 280 2.64 37.02 13.96
CA MET A 280 2.41 36.34 15.23
C MET A 280 3.00 37.08 16.43
N ASP A 281 4.04 37.81 16.19
CA ASP A 281 4.86 38.54 17.17
C ASP A 281 4.52 40.03 17.24
N SER A 282 3.50 40.49 16.48
CA SER A 282 3.12 41.89 16.39
C SER A 282 1.62 42.04 16.15
N ASP A 283 1.05 43.10 16.72
CA ASP A 283 -0.32 43.52 16.43
C ASP A 283 -0.42 44.43 15.19
N GLU A 284 0.71 44.86 14.66
CA GLU A 284 0.74 45.69 13.45
C GLU A 284 0.61 44.82 12.21
N LEU A 285 -0.29 45.22 11.30
CA LEU A 285 -0.45 44.54 10.01
C LEU A 285 0.76 44.82 9.11
N LYS A 286 1.29 43.79 8.49
CA LYS A 286 2.35 43.89 7.49
C LYS A 286 1.86 43.40 6.14
N SER A 287 2.31 44.04 5.04
CA SER A 287 2.05 43.48 3.72
C SER A 287 3.07 42.36 3.41
N ILE A 288 2.65 41.46 2.54
CA ILE A 288 3.54 40.39 2.05
C ILE A 288 4.78 41.02 1.45
N LEU A 289 4.62 42.05 0.62
CA LEU A 289 5.72 42.78 0.00
C LEU A 289 6.67 43.43 1.02
N ALA A 290 6.17 43.98 2.08
CA ALA A 290 6.99 44.59 3.15
C ALA A 290 7.83 43.53 3.89
N THR A 291 7.32 42.31 4.01
CA THR A 291 8.02 41.21 4.67
C THR A 291 9.05 40.52 3.75
N THR A 292 8.70 40.28 2.48
CA THR A 292 9.52 39.49 1.57
C THR A 292 10.44 40.29 0.66
N GLY A 293 10.13 41.59 0.49
CA GLY A 293 10.79 42.39 -0.52
C GLY A 293 10.36 42.00 -1.94
N ARG A 294 11.06 42.60 -2.92
CA ARG A 294 10.86 42.27 -4.34
C ARG A 294 11.71 41.08 -4.74
N GLY A 295 11.19 40.25 -5.65
CA GLY A 295 11.89 39.09 -6.18
C GLY A 295 11.08 37.81 -5.96
N TYR A 296 11.78 36.67 -5.90
CA TYR A 296 11.14 35.37 -5.63
C TYR A 296 10.98 35.17 -4.13
N TYR A 297 9.81 34.68 -3.73
CA TYR A 297 9.47 34.31 -2.35
C TYR A 297 8.38 33.26 -2.36
N ILE A 298 8.14 32.62 -1.22
CA ILE A 298 7.09 31.62 -1.06
C ILE A 298 6.00 32.19 -0.16
N VAL A 299 4.76 32.06 -0.58
CA VAL A 299 3.57 32.30 0.24
C VAL A 299 2.72 31.04 0.20
N ALA A 300 2.40 30.50 1.37
CA ALA A 300 1.51 29.38 1.52
C ALA A 300 0.32 29.72 2.42
N VAL A 301 -0.88 29.37 1.99
CA VAL A 301 -2.09 29.43 2.82
C VAL A 301 -2.37 28.03 3.34
N LEU A 302 -2.28 27.86 4.65
CA LEU A 302 -2.30 26.60 5.34
C LEU A 302 -3.63 26.38 6.08
N GLY A 303 -4.16 25.16 6.03
CA GLY A 303 -5.31 24.74 6.83
C GLY A 303 -4.87 23.79 7.95
N ALA A 304 -5.13 24.14 9.20
CA ALA A 304 -4.76 23.28 10.33
C ALA A 304 -5.48 21.92 10.25
N GLY A 305 -4.73 20.83 10.48
CA GLY A 305 -5.25 19.48 10.42
C GLY A 305 -5.57 18.97 9.03
N GLN A 306 -5.27 19.72 7.98
CA GLN A 306 -5.42 19.29 6.60
C GLN A 306 -4.15 18.57 6.13
N GLU A 307 -4.34 17.45 5.44
CA GLU A 307 -3.27 16.60 4.97
C GLU A 307 -2.27 17.33 4.03
N PRO A 308 -2.69 18.16 3.06
CA PRO A 308 -1.76 18.92 2.23
C PRO A 308 -0.87 19.90 3.04
N THR A 309 -1.40 20.45 4.12
CA THR A 309 -0.63 21.34 5.04
C THR A 309 0.46 20.56 5.76
N ASN A 310 0.16 19.35 6.25
CA ASN A 310 1.14 18.52 6.95
C ASN A 310 2.29 18.09 6.00
N HIS A 311 1.99 17.82 4.73
CA HIS A 311 3.03 17.57 3.73
C HIS A 311 3.89 18.81 3.48
N ALA A 312 3.27 19.96 3.22
CA ALA A 312 4.01 21.20 2.97
C ALA A 312 4.94 21.57 4.14
N LEU A 313 4.48 21.44 5.38
CA LEU A 313 5.29 21.74 6.57
C LEU A 313 6.45 20.76 6.74
N ARG A 314 6.25 19.46 6.48
CA ARG A 314 7.33 18.46 6.48
C ARG A 314 8.37 18.75 5.41
N ASP A 315 7.92 19.07 4.21
CA ASP A 315 8.83 19.35 3.09
C ASP A 315 9.63 20.62 3.35
N ILE A 316 9.01 21.67 3.87
CA ILE A 316 9.69 22.91 4.28
C ILE A 316 10.75 22.61 5.37
N ALA A 317 10.42 21.80 6.36
CA ALA A 317 11.34 21.41 7.42
C ALA A 317 12.50 20.55 6.88
N ALA A 318 12.23 19.62 5.98
CA ALA A 318 13.25 18.76 5.35
C ALA A 318 14.22 19.55 4.47
N LEU A 319 13.74 20.59 3.80
CA LEU A 319 14.49 21.48 2.92
C LEU A 319 15.06 22.72 3.63
N GLY A 320 15.03 22.76 4.97
CA GLY A 320 15.41 23.95 5.74
C GLY A 320 16.78 24.52 5.37
N LYS A 321 17.79 23.66 5.18
CA LYS A 321 19.13 24.07 4.74
C LYS A 321 19.14 24.70 3.35
N ASP A 322 18.39 24.12 2.41
CA ASP A 322 18.30 24.65 1.04
C ASP A 322 17.58 26.00 1.04
N PHE A 323 16.58 26.20 1.90
CA PHE A 323 15.90 27.47 2.08
C PHE A 323 16.80 28.53 2.73
N ASP A 324 17.62 28.15 3.71
CA ASP A 324 18.61 29.04 4.32
C ASP A 324 19.64 29.51 3.27
N GLU A 325 20.15 28.61 2.43
CA GLU A 325 21.06 28.94 1.33
C GLU A 325 20.39 29.81 0.25
N TRP A 326 19.11 29.53 -0.03
CA TRP A 326 18.32 30.33 -0.97
C TRP A 326 18.12 31.77 -0.47
N GLY A 327 18.03 31.99 0.83
CA GLY A 327 18.03 33.29 1.48
C GLY A 327 16.87 34.21 1.13
N ARG A 328 15.70 33.67 0.75
CA ARG A 328 14.50 34.42 0.39
C ARG A 328 13.38 34.23 1.40
N GLY A 329 12.41 35.14 1.38
CA GLY A 329 11.30 35.13 2.33
C GLY A 329 10.32 33.96 2.10
N ILE A 330 9.92 33.34 3.19
CA ILE A 330 8.82 32.37 3.24
C ILE A 330 7.76 32.90 4.20
N VAL A 331 6.51 33.06 3.73
CA VAL A 331 5.38 33.53 4.53
C VAL A 331 4.33 32.42 4.58
N LEU A 332 4.11 31.88 5.78
CA LEU A 332 3.11 30.85 6.03
C LEU A 332 1.88 31.51 6.68
N LEU A 333 0.74 31.45 6.02
CA LEU A 333 -0.49 32.11 6.43
C LEU A 333 -1.53 31.10 6.89
N PHE A 334 -2.15 31.35 8.03
CA PHE A 334 -3.36 30.66 8.47
C PHE A 334 -4.58 31.57 8.29
N PRO A 335 -5.77 31.05 7.96
CA PRO A 335 -6.98 31.84 7.75
C PRO A 335 -7.39 32.66 8.98
N ASN A 336 -7.08 32.18 10.19
CA ASN A 336 -7.38 32.82 11.44
C ASN A 336 -6.46 32.34 12.58
N GLU A 337 -6.53 33.03 13.72
CA GLU A 337 -5.70 32.73 14.90
C GLU A 337 -5.99 31.36 15.52
N GLU A 338 -7.23 30.89 15.45
CA GLU A 338 -7.63 29.58 15.98
C GLU A 338 -6.93 28.45 15.21
N GLN A 339 -6.98 28.50 13.88
CA GLN A 339 -6.28 27.51 13.03
C GLN A 339 -4.77 27.55 13.22
N TYR A 340 -4.20 28.71 13.43
CA TYR A 340 -2.79 28.82 13.77
C TYR A 340 -2.46 28.10 15.10
N LYS A 341 -3.23 28.31 16.16
CA LYS A 341 -3.02 27.65 17.47
C LYS A 341 -3.10 26.13 17.35
N ILE A 342 -4.05 25.61 16.55
CA ILE A 342 -4.17 24.18 16.26
C ILE A 342 -2.94 23.69 15.49
N GLY A 343 -2.52 24.37 14.43
CA GLY A 343 -1.37 23.99 13.63
C GLY A 343 -0.07 23.92 14.43
N ARG A 344 0.16 24.85 15.36
CA ARG A 344 1.34 24.85 16.24
C ARG A 344 1.38 23.68 17.24
N ALA A 345 0.23 23.13 17.60
CA ALA A 345 0.16 22.00 18.54
C ALA A 345 0.51 20.64 17.88
N HIS A 346 0.62 20.60 16.54
CA HIS A 346 0.90 19.41 15.75
C HIS A 346 2.27 19.44 15.04
N VAL A 347 3.08 20.46 15.26
CA VAL A 347 4.49 20.60 14.84
C VAL A 347 5.38 20.48 16.12
#